data_dbd0897cb6c7e003e396fb033fa32a88
#
_entry.id   dbd0897cb6c7e003e396fb033fa32a88
#
_cell.length_a   1.000
_cell.length_b   1.000
_cell.length_c   1.000
_cell.angle_alpha   90.00
_cell.angle_beta   90.00
_cell.angle_gamma   90.00
#
_symmetry.space_group_name_H-M   'P 1'
#
loop_
_entity.id
_entity.type
_entity.pdbx_description
1 polymer ?
#
loop_
_entity_poly.entity_id
_entity_poly.type
_entity_poly.pdbx_seq_one_letter_code
_entity_poly.pdbx_strand_id
1 'polypeptide(L)'
;MKMNKSFYLCGFMGVGKTTILNNIKTQTKYKCTDLDENIENKYGQIETIFEEKGETFFREIEEKEFFANQNKFDLISLGGGVIENDNIFENLLKSHRTIYLSLNFESLWERIKNSNRPLVSNGREVLESRYKNRIKRYEMMEYKISNENVKDTTSKVLEIMETQNA
;
A
#
# COMPACT_ATOMS: atom_id res chain seq x y z
N MET A 1 25.16 0.87 -9.27
CA MET A 1 23.92 0.46 -8.61
C MET A 1 22.85 1.50 -8.94
N LYS A 2 21.79 1.15 -9.68
CA LYS A 2 20.70 2.10 -9.91
C LYS A 2 19.99 2.33 -8.57
N MET A 3 20.04 3.54 -8.04
CA MET A 3 19.26 3.89 -6.85
C MET A 3 17.77 3.67 -7.15
N ASN A 4 17.05 3.06 -6.22
CA ASN A 4 15.61 2.92 -6.31
C ASN A 4 14.98 4.32 -6.32
N LYS A 5 14.27 4.67 -7.40
CA LYS A 5 13.66 6.00 -7.58
C LYS A 5 12.20 6.03 -7.16
N SER A 6 11.56 4.87 -7.06
CA SER A 6 10.15 4.79 -6.69
C SER A 6 9.94 5.06 -5.20
N PHE A 7 8.90 5.85 -4.91
CA PHE A 7 8.30 5.90 -3.58
C PHE A 7 7.21 4.84 -3.45
N TYR A 8 7.00 4.37 -2.24
CA TYR A 8 6.01 3.33 -1.93
C TYR A 8 5.03 3.84 -0.89
N LEU A 9 3.75 3.80 -1.23
CA LEU A 9 2.66 4.17 -0.33
C LEU A 9 2.10 2.92 0.32
N CYS A 10 2.27 2.80 1.63
CA CYS A 10 1.90 1.64 2.42
C CYS A 10 0.81 2.00 3.44
N GLY A 11 0.09 1.03 3.90
CA GLY A 11 -0.89 1.19 4.97
C GLY A 11 -1.95 0.11 4.94
N PHE A 12 -2.68 0.00 6.03
CA PHE A 12 -3.75 -0.97 6.19
C PHE A 12 -4.92 -0.68 5.24
N MET A 13 -5.74 -1.70 4.96
CA MET A 13 -6.93 -1.51 4.14
C MET A 13 -7.83 -0.40 4.72
N GLY A 14 -8.43 0.40 3.86
CA GLY A 14 -9.33 1.48 4.26
C GLY A 14 -8.62 2.76 4.75
N VAL A 15 -7.29 2.78 4.81
CA VAL A 15 -6.56 3.98 5.25
C VAL A 15 -6.60 5.14 4.23
N GLY A 16 -6.94 4.86 2.97
CA GLY A 16 -7.09 5.88 1.94
C GLY A 16 -5.96 5.98 0.92
N LYS A 17 -5.15 4.94 0.75
CA LYS A 17 -4.04 4.89 -0.23
C LYS A 17 -4.49 5.24 -1.65
N THR A 18 -5.58 4.65 -2.11
CA THR A 18 -6.11 4.88 -3.47
C THR A 18 -6.51 6.33 -3.69
N THR A 19 -7.15 6.96 -2.71
CA THR A 19 -7.54 8.36 -2.79
C THR A 19 -6.33 9.28 -2.87
N ILE A 20 -5.33 9.06 -2.03
CA ILE A 20 -4.09 9.84 -2.05
C ILE A 20 -3.34 9.64 -3.38
N LEU A 21 -3.22 8.40 -3.85
CA LEU A 21 -2.59 8.09 -5.14
C LEU A 21 -3.27 8.84 -6.30
N ASN A 22 -4.60 8.80 -6.35
CA ASN A 22 -5.37 9.47 -7.39
C ASN A 22 -5.23 10.99 -7.33
N ASN A 23 -5.19 11.58 -6.14
CA ASN A 23 -4.97 13.01 -5.99
C ASN A 23 -3.60 13.42 -6.54
N ILE A 24 -2.55 12.67 -6.23
CA ILE A 24 -1.20 12.94 -6.74
C ILE A 24 -1.15 12.77 -8.26
N LYS A 25 -1.73 11.70 -8.77
CA LYS A 25 -1.80 11.42 -10.21
C LYS A 25 -2.52 12.53 -11.00
N THR A 26 -3.56 13.13 -10.44
CA THR A 26 -4.33 14.19 -11.11
C THR A 26 -3.72 15.58 -10.96
N GLN A 27 -3.02 15.85 -9.87
CA GLN A 27 -2.45 17.17 -9.54
C GLN A 27 -1.02 17.37 -10.04
N THR A 28 -0.34 16.31 -10.45
CA THR A 28 1.08 16.34 -10.82
C THR A 28 1.37 15.56 -12.10
N LYS A 29 2.62 15.62 -12.54
CA LYS A 29 3.13 14.82 -13.66
C LYS A 29 3.79 13.51 -13.19
N TYR A 30 3.75 13.21 -11.92
CA TYR A 30 4.30 11.95 -11.39
C TYR A 30 3.60 10.74 -11.99
N LYS A 31 4.38 9.77 -12.39
CA LYS A 31 3.88 8.45 -12.84
C LYS A 31 3.51 7.64 -11.62
N CYS A 32 2.22 7.43 -11.42
CA CYS A 32 1.68 6.70 -10.26
C CYS A 32 1.01 5.42 -10.70
N THR A 33 1.14 4.38 -9.90
CA THR A 33 0.43 3.10 -10.12
C THR A 33 0.00 2.46 -8.81
N ASP A 34 -1.02 1.62 -8.89
CA ASP A 34 -1.47 0.75 -7.81
C ASP A 34 -1.08 -0.70 -8.14
N LEU A 35 -0.36 -1.36 -7.23
CA LEU A 35 0.15 -2.71 -7.47
C LEU A 35 -0.98 -3.73 -7.58
N ASP A 36 -2.02 -3.62 -6.77
CA ASP A 36 -3.18 -4.51 -6.82
C ASP A 36 -3.92 -4.36 -8.15
N GLU A 37 -4.11 -3.14 -8.62
CA GLU A 37 -4.71 -2.87 -9.93
C GLU A 37 -3.88 -3.47 -11.07
N ASN A 38 -2.56 -3.35 -11.02
CA ASN A 38 -1.67 -3.97 -12.00
C ASN A 38 -1.78 -5.50 -12.01
N ILE A 39 -1.89 -6.12 -10.84
CA ILE A 39 -2.10 -7.56 -10.70
C ILE A 39 -3.44 -7.96 -11.32
N GLU A 40 -4.51 -7.26 -10.99
CA GLU A 40 -5.85 -7.56 -11.52
C GLU A 40 -5.92 -7.41 -13.03
N ASN A 41 -5.31 -6.38 -13.59
CA ASN A 41 -5.27 -6.16 -15.03
C ASN A 41 -4.53 -7.28 -15.78
N LYS A 42 -3.56 -7.91 -15.16
CA LYS A 42 -2.70 -8.93 -15.78
C LYS A 42 -3.15 -10.36 -15.49
N TYR A 43 -3.66 -10.63 -14.30
CA TYR A 43 -3.95 -11.99 -13.81
C TYR A 43 -5.42 -12.23 -13.49
N GLY A 44 -6.27 -11.21 -13.51
CA GLY A 44 -7.68 -11.28 -13.10
C GLY A 44 -7.91 -10.82 -11.65
N GLN A 45 -9.16 -10.86 -11.23
CA GLN A 45 -9.57 -10.39 -9.90
C GLN A 45 -8.80 -11.10 -8.79
N ILE A 46 -8.27 -10.33 -7.83
CA ILE A 46 -7.48 -10.87 -6.71
C ILE A 46 -8.30 -11.88 -5.91
N GLU A 47 -9.56 -11.61 -5.65
CA GLU A 47 -10.45 -12.53 -4.96
C GLU A 47 -10.54 -13.90 -5.67
N THR A 48 -10.69 -13.90 -6.98
CA THR A 48 -10.71 -15.12 -7.81
C THR A 48 -9.37 -15.86 -7.74
N ILE A 49 -8.25 -15.14 -7.76
CA ILE A 49 -6.92 -15.73 -7.61
C ILE A 49 -6.78 -16.46 -6.28
N PHE A 50 -7.24 -15.83 -5.17
CA PHE A 50 -7.23 -16.46 -3.86
C PHE A 50 -8.09 -17.70 -3.79
N GLU A 51 -9.31 -17.67 -4.36
CA GLU A 51 -10.25 -18.79 -4.37
C GLU A 51 -9.74 -19.99 -5.21
N GLU A 52 -9.22 -19.72 -6.39
CA GLU A 52 -8.81 -20.75 -7.34
C GLU A 52 -7.39 -21.28 -7.11
N LYS A 53 -6.46 -20.42 -6.71
CA LYS A 53 -5.03 -20.74 -6.67
C LYS A 53 -4.40 -20.59 -5.28
N GLY A 54 -5.09 -19.95 -4.34
CA GLY A 54 -4.67 -19.79 -2.97
C GLY A 54 -3.73 -18.61 -2.72
N GLU A 55 -3.50 -18.34 -1.43
CA GLU A 55 -2.72 -17.18 -0.97
C GLU A 55 -1.25 -17.26 -1.40
N THR A 56 -0.62 -18.42 -1.30
CA THR A 56 0.81 -18.59 -1.67
C THR A 56 1.04 -18.18 -3.12
N PHE A 57 0.21 -18.63 -4.05
CA PHE A 57 0.30 -18.24 -5.46
C PHE A 57 0.13 -16.72 -5.65
N PHE A 58 -0.86 -16.12 -4.96
CA PHE A 58 -1.05 -14.67 -5.01
C PHE A 58 0.20 -13.92 -4.52
N ARG A 59 0.81 -14.34 -3.41
CA ARG A 59 2.02 -13.72 -2.88
C ARG A 59 3.21 -13.82 -3.82
N GLU A 60 3.34 -14.91 -4.58
CA GLU A 60 4.37 -15.05 -5.62
C GLU A 60 4.16 -14.04 -6.76
N ILE A 61 2.91 -13.88 -7.21
CA ILE A 61 2.57 -12.86 -8.22
C ILE A 61 2.82 -11.46 -7.70
N GLU A 62 2.39 -11.17 -6.48
CA GLU A 62 2.56 -9.87 -5.83
C GLU A 62 4.04 -9.48 -5.74
N GLU A 63 4.91 -10.42 -5.34
CA GLU A 63 6.35 -10.22 -5.29
C GLU A 63 6.94 -9.96 -6.68
N LYS A 64 6.56 -10.76 -7.65
CA LYS A 64 6.99 -10.60 -9.04
C LYS A 64 6.61 -9.23 -9.61
N GLU A 65 5.36 -8.81 -9.42
CA GLU A 65 4.88 -7.53 -9.91
C GLU A 65 5.50 -6.34 -9.14
N PHE A 66 5.75 -6.49 -7.85
CA PHE A 66 6.46 -5.48 -7.06
C PHE A 66 7.84 -5.18 -7.67
N PHE A 67 8.66 -6.20 -7.86
CA PHE A 67 10.00 -6.02 -8.43
C PHE A 67 9.98 -5.59 -9.89
N ALA A 68 9.02 -6.05 -10.67
CA ALA A 68 8.87 -5.65 -12.08
C ALA A 68 8.49 -4.18 -12.27
N ASN A 69 7.83 -3.56 -11.29
CA ASN A 69 7.38 -2.17 -11.34
C ASN A 69 8.34 -1.17 -10.70
N GLN A 70 9.36 -1.65 -9.97
CA GLN A 70 10.39 -0.78 -9.40
C GLN A 70 11.05 0.09 -10.48
N ASN A 71 11.27 1.36 -10.18
CA ASN A 71 11.90 2.34 -11.06
C ASN A 71 11.14 2.69 -12.36
N LYS A 72 9.98 2.12 -12.58
CA LYS A 72 9.10 2.48 -13.71
C LYS A 72 8.11 3.59 -13.37
N PHE A 73 7.80 3.71 -12.10
CA PHE A 73 6.86 4.69 -11.55
C PHE A 73 7.51 5.51 -10.45
N ASP A 74 7.03 6.73 -10.28
CA ASP A 74 7.51 7.63 -9.24
C ASP A 74 6.87 7.30 -7.89
N LEU A 75 5.60 6.87 -7.89
CA LEU A 75 4.85 6.45 -6.70
C LEU A 75 4.08 5.16 -6.99
N ILE A 76 4.28 4.16 -6.12
CA ILE A 76 3.61 2.86 -6.18
C ILE A 76 2.80 2.67 -4.90
N SER A 77 1.48 2.56 -5.03
CA SER A 77 0.62 2.16 -3.91
C SER A 77 0.64 0.64 -3.76
N LEU A 78 0.83 0.17 -2.54
CA LEU A 78 0.96 -1.25 -2.22
C LEU A 78 -0.30 -1.78 -1.54
N GLY A 79 -0.64 -3.04 -1.80
CA GLY A 79 -1.70 -3.75 -1.09
C GLY A 79 -1.39 -3.90 0.41
N GLY A 80 -2.42 -3.99 1.25
CA GLY A 80 -2.25 -4.05 2.70
C GLY A 80 -1.47 -5.27 3.21
N GLY A 81 -1.47 -6.36 2.46
CA GLY A 81 -0.75 -7.59 2.82
C GLY A 81 0.69 -7.69 2.35
N VAL A 82 1.14 -6.78 1.49
CA VAL A 82 2.51 -6.75 0.96
C VAL A 82 3.55 -6.73 2.07
N ILE A 83 3.24 -6.06 3.18
CA ILE A 83 4.14 -5.92 4.33
C ILE A 83 4.50 -7.26 4.99
N GLU A 84 3.71 -8.30 4.76
CA GLU A 84 3.96 -9.64 5.30
C GLU A 84 4.98 -10.45 4.46
N ASN A 85 5.29 -10.02 3.24
CA ASN A 85 6.32 -10.63 2.40
C ASN A 85 7.71 -10.13 2.84
N ASP A 86 8.56 -11.04 3.29
CA ASP A 86 9.88 -10.69 3.85
C ASP A 86 10.82 -10.07 2.81
N ASN A 87 10.82 -10.58 1.57
CA ASN A 87 11.67 -10.05 0.50
C ASN A 87 11.27 -8.60 0.12
N ILE A 88 9.97 -8.35 0.01
CA ILE A 88 9.45 -7.01 -0.25
C ILE A 88 9.74 -6.10 0.93
N PHE A 89 9.48 -6.57 2.16
CA PHE A 89 9.69 -5.80 3.38
C PHE A 89 11.14 -5.33 3.53
N GLU A 90 12.11 -6.22 3.34
CA GLU A 90 13.53 -5.86 3.36
C GLU A 90 13.89 -4.84 2.28
N ASN A 91 13.33 -5.00 1.08
CA ASN A 91 13.55 -4.06 -0.01
C ASN A 91 12.98 -2.66 0.31
N LEU A 92 11.78 -2.63 0.90
CA LEU A 92 11.14 -1.39 1.34
C LEU A 92 12.00 -0.66 2.38
N LEU A 93 12.53 -1.38 3.39
CA LEU A 93 13.40 -0.80 4.40
C LEU A 93 14.68 -0.20 3.79
N LYS A 94 15.31 -0.92 2.86
CA LYS A 94 16.54 -0.47 2.18
C LYS A 94 16.32 0.70 1.23
N SER A 95 15.09 0.90 0.77
CA SER A 95 14.77 1.97 -0.19
C SER A 95 14.83 3.37 0.41
N HIS A 96 14.54 3.50 1.71
CA HIS A 96 14.34 4.80 2.41
C HIS A 96 13.32 5.71 1.72
N ARG A 97 12.37 5.13 0.98
CA ARG A 97 11.35 5.84 0.19
C ARG A 97 9.94 5.33 0.45
N THR A 98 9.71 4.84 1.66
CA THR A 98 8.43 4.29 2.08
C THR A 98 7.63 5.31 2.89
N ILE A 99 6.37 5.48 2.52
CA ILE A 99 5.44 6.39 3.18
C ILE A 99 4.29 5.55 3.76
N TYR A 100 4.26 5.44 5.06
CA TYR A 100 3.20 4.76 5.79
C TYR A 100 2.06 5.72 6.10
N LEU A 101 0.89 5.46 5.51
CA LEU A 101 -0.35 6.12 5.89
C LEU A 101 -0.98 5.38 7.08
N SER A 102 -1.10 6.08 8.20
CA SER A 102 -1.62 5.53 9.44
C SER A 102 -3.00 6.06 9.79
N LEU A 103 -3.79 5.24 10.44
CA LEU A 103 -4.97 5.58 11.20
C LEU A 103 -5.12 4.59 12.35
N ASN A 104 -5.77 5.00 13.44
CA ASN A 104 -6.13 4.03 14.48
C ASN A 104 -7.18 3.04 13.98
N PHE A 105 -7.25 1.88 14.62
CA PHE A 105 -8.14 0.81 14.18
C PHE A 105 -9.62 1.22 14.18
N GLU A 106 -10.07 1.97 15.17
CA GLU A 106 -11.45 2.43 15.24
C GLU A 106 -11.85 3.25 14.01
N SER A 107 -11.01 4.19 13.61
CA SER A 107 -11.23 5.00 12.40
C SER A 107 -11.24 4.16 11.14
N LEU A 108 -10.36 3.17 11.04
CA LEU A 108 -10.33 2.22 9.92
C LEU A 108 -11.60 1.37 9.89
N TRP A 109 -12.00 0.82 11.03
CA TRP A 109 -13.20 0.01 11.14
C TRP A 109 -14.46 0.77 10.72
N GLU A 110 -14.63 2.02 11.21
CA GLU A 110 -15.75 2.87 10.81
C GLU A 110 -15.84 3.12 9.30
N ARG A 111 -14.67 3.20 8.62
CA ARG A 111 -14.62 3.38 7.16
C ARG A 111 -15.01 2.13 6.37
N ILE A 112 -14.72 0.94 6.89
CA ILE A 112 -14.82 -0.30 6.11
C ILE A 112 -15.94 -1.25 6.56
N LYS A 113 -16.48 -1.11 7.77
CA LYS A 113 -17.47 -2.05 8.37
C LYS A 113 -18.67 -2.36 7.49
N ASN A 114 -19.10 -1.40 6.66
CA ASN A 114 -20.24 -1.54 5.75
C ASN A 114 -19.80 -1.85 4.30
N SER A 115 -18.52 -2.11 4.06
CA SER A 115 -18.00 -2.47 2.74
C SER A 115 -18.18 -3.96 2.45
N ASN A 116 -18.28 -4.32 1.16
CA ASN A 116 -18.34 -5.71 0.70
C ASN A 116 -16.95 -6.39 0.64
N ARG A 117 -15.98 -5.92 1.40
CA ARG A 117 -14.64 -6.49 1.41
C ARG A 117 -14.66 -7.88 2.07
N PRO A 118 -14.07 -8.91 1.45
CA PRO A 118 -14.07 -10.27 2.00
C PRO A 118 -13.53 -10.37 3.43
N LEU A 119 -12.50 -9.59 3.76
CA LEU A 119 -11.90 -9.58 5.10
C LEU A 119 -12.81 -8.97 6.18
N VAL A 120 -13.73 -8.10 5.80
CA VAL A 120 -14.72 -7.52 6.75
C VAL A 120 -15.75 -8.57 7.17
N SER A 121 -16.10 -9.49 6.26
CA SER A 121 -17.05 -10.57 6.54
C SER A 121 -16.57 -11.56 7.61
N ASN A 122 -15.25 -11.65 7.84
CA ASN A 122 -14.65 -12.50 8.88
C ASN A 122 -14.77 -11.90 10.30
N GLY A 123 -15.32 -10.70 10.43
CA GLY A 123 -15.58 -10.03 11.69
C GLY A 123 -14.47 -9.07 12.14
N ARG A 124 -14.88 -8.16 13.04
CA ARG A 124 -14.01 -7.10 13.57
C ARG A 124 -12.77 -7.64 14.28
N GLU A 125 -12.93 -8.68 15.12
CA GLU A 125 -11.81 -9.22 15.92
C GLU A 125 -10.69 -9.80 15.07
N VAL A 126 -11.05 -10.50 13.98
CA VAL A 126 -10.07 -11.06 13.03
C VAL A 126 -9.32 -9.93 12.34
N LEU A 127 -10.03 -8.89 11.93
CA LEU A 127 -9.43 -7.74 11.28
C LEU A 127 -8.52 -6.95 12.21
N GLU A 128 -8.92 -6.77 13.46
CA GLU A 128 -8.11 -6.08 14.48
C GLU A 128 -6.82 -6.84 14.81
N SER A 129 -6.90 -8.17 14.89
CA SER A 129 -5.73 -9.02 15.08
C SER A 129 -4.75 -8.87 13.92
N ARG A 130 -5.25 -8.86 12.69
CA ARG A 130 -4.45 -8.64 11.48
C ARG A 130 -3.81 -7.25 11.47
N TYR A 131 -4.55 -6.23 11.85
CA TYR A 131 -4.03 -4.87 12.01
C TYR A 131 -2.88 -4.81 13.02
N LYS A 132 -3.05 -5.39 14.21
CA LYS A 132 -2.02 -5.43 15.25
C LYS A 132 -0.74 -6.14 14.80
N ASN A 133 -0.87 -7.19 14.00
CA ASN A 133 0.28 -7.93 13.48
C ASN A 133 1.04 -7.13 12.40
N ARG A 134 0.33 -6.44 11.51
CA ARG A 134 0.92 -5.68 10.42
C ARG A 134 1.51 -4.35 10.85
N ILE A 135 0.92 -3.69 11.85
CA ILE A 135 1.35 -2.37 12.29
C ILE A 135 2.82 -2.34 12.74
N LYS A 136 3.32 -3.43 13.30
CA LYS A 136 4.72 -3.54 13.73
C LYS A 136 5.70 -3.30 12.58
N ARG A 137 5.41 -3.81 11.40
CA ARG A 137 6.21 -3.60 10.20
C ARG A 137 5.95 -2.24 9.57
N TYR A 138 4.72 -1.78 9.52
CA TYR A 138 4.40 -0.43 9.03
C TYR A 138 5.13 0.66 9.81
N GLU A 139 5.22 0.53 11.13
CA GLU A 139 5.92 1.51 11.98
C GLU A 139 7.45 1.59 11.71
N MET A 140 8.01 0.63 10.98
CA MET A 140 9.41 0.64 10.56
C MET A 140 9.66 1.40 9.26
N MET A 141 8.62 1.85 8.56
CA MET A 141 8.74 2.61 7.32
C MET A 141 9.38 3.99 7.55
N GLU A 142 10.01 4.54 6.50
CA GLU A 142 10.81 5.78 6.60
C GLU A 142 9.97 7.00 7.03
N TYR A 143 8.80 7.17 6.43
CA TYR A 143 7.89 8.28 6.72
C TYR A 143 6.55 7.76 7.22
N LYS A 144 5.99 8.44 8.20
CA LYS A 144 4.66 8.15 8.74
C LYS A 144 3.78 9.38 8.68
N ILE A 145 2.60 9.24 8.08
CA ILE A 145 1.59 10.30 7.99
C ILE A 145 0.26 9.77 8.50
N SER A 146 -0.32 10.44 9.49
CA SER A 146 -1.69 10.15 9.91
C SER A 146 -2.67 10.71 8.88
N ASN A 147 -3.47 9.84 8.25
CA ASN A 147 -4.41 10.24 7.20
C ASN A 147 -5.78 10.60 7.76
N GLU A 148 -5.82 11.59 8.63
CA GLU A 148 -7.07 12.15 9.17
C GLU A 148 -7.72 13.14 8.20
N ASN A 149 -6.91 13.85 7.43
CA ASN A 149 -7.35 14.80 6.40
C ASN A 149 -6.65 14.51 5.07
N VAL A 150 -7.43 14.15 4.06
CA VAL A 150 -6.93 13.75 2.74
C VAL A 150 -6.11 14.85 2.06
N LYS A 151 -6.55 16.11 2.15
CA LYS A 151 -5.87 17.24 1.52
C LYS A 151 -4.49 17.47 2.14
N ASP A 152 -4.43 17.47 3.47
CA ASP A 152 -3.18 17.66 4.20
C ASP A 152 -2.21 16.48 3.96
N THR A 153 -2.73 15.26 3.95
CA THR A 153 -1.94 14.06 3.66
C THR A 153 -1.37 14.09 2.26
N THR A 154 -2.17 14.45 1.26
CA THR A 154 -1.70 14.58 -0.13
C THR A 154 -0.55 15.59 -0.22
N SER A 155 -0.69 16.76 0.43
CA SER A 155 0.35 17.79 0.46
C SER A 155 1.64 17.30 1.11
N LYS A 156 1.54 16.57 2.22
CA LYS A 156 2.72 16.00 2.92
C LYS A 156 3.43 14.93 2.09
N VAL A 157 2.69 14.07 1.40
CA VAL A 157 3.28 13.07 0.49
C VAL A 157 4.05 13.76 -0.63
N LEU A 158 3.46 14.78 -1.25
CA LEU A 158 4.12 15.56 -2.30
C LEU A 158 5.40 16.25 -1.80
N GLU A 159 5.35 16.85 -0.63
CA GLU A 159 6.52 17.49 -0.01
C GLU A 159 7.67 16.50 0.21
N ILE A 160 7.37 15.28 0.69
CA ILE A 160 8.37 14.22 0.85
C ILE A 160 8.98 13.86 -0.50
N MET A 161 8.15 13.62 -1.53
CA MET A 161 8.62 13.23 -2.84
C MET A 161 9.49 14.31 -3.49
N GLU A 162 9.10 15.57 -3.39
CA GLU A 162 9.83 16.72 -3.94
C GLU A 162 11.16 16.93 -3.24
N THR A 163 11.17 16.87 -1.91
CA THR A 163 12.38 17.05 -1.10
C THR A 163 13.42 15.95 -1.37
N GLN A 164 13.00 14.71 -1.54
CA GLN A 164 13.90 13.59 -1.80
C GLN A 164 14.38 13.51 -3.26
N ASN A 165 13.69 14.17 -4.18
CA ASN A 165 14.07 14.23 -5.59
C ASN A 165 14.86 15.51 -5.95
N ALA A 166 15.01 16.41 -5.01
CA ALA A 166 15.75 17.67 -5.19
C ALA A 166 17.27 17.45 -5.30
#